data_b986c0059fde46a86ba00048409dc059
#
_entry.id   b986c0059fde46a86ba00048409dc059
#
_cell.length_a   1.000
_cell.length_b   1.000
_cell.length_c   1.000
_cell.angle_alpha   90.00
_cell.angle_beta   90.00
_cell.angle_gamma   90.00
#
_symmetry.space_group_name_H-M   'P 1'
#
loop_
_entity.id
_entity.type
_entity.pdbx_description
1 polymer ?
#
loop_
_entity_poly.entity_id
_entity_poly.type
_entity_poly.pdbx_seq_one_letter_code
_entity_poly.pdbx_strand_id
1 'polypeptide(L)'
;MQIITINEQKFMHEHEPLKVARNYESTVYVLGDELYKILNLPYDILDSGNRGYSRFLKDRENNVVELMRLNPNGGCNPKALLISEKYFLGCVYPYLNGYDELLVKHYPIEVRAELCRKLNEIFREFWKLNIHYTDLSLHNVMTDGKDIKFVDMDSISMTKFQTYGEEERFLIFTCQQLAILSLSILLDLDIDGLNISNYNLLKSLTEVLDNKELINILSYSLETKFAYKPYFVDRVLDKVDLEKLDDRVKSFSIKRWGNWKKL
;
A
#
# COMPACT_ATOMS: atom_id res chain seq x y z
N MET A 1 10.82 -3.49 21.90
CA MET A 1 10.02 -4.41 21.05
C MET A 1 9.18 -5.26 21.98
N GLN A 2 7.87 -5.24 21.79
CA GLN A 2 6.93 -6.05 22.57
C GLN A 2 6.67 -7.38 21.84
N ILE A 3 6.62 -8.48 22.61
CA ILE A 3 6.27 -9.81 22.10
C ILE A 3 5.11 -10.32 22.93
N ILE A 4 4.08 -10.82 22.28
CA ILE A 4 2.89 -11.38 22.90
C ILE A 4 2.79 -12.85 22.50
N THR A 5 2.85 -13.74 23.46
CA THR A 5 2.66 -15.17 23.22
C THR A 5 1.19 -15.51 23.36
N ILE A 6 0.62 -16.11 22.32
CA ILE A 6 -0.78 -16.53 22.31
C ILE A 6 -0.92 -18.01 21.97
N ASN A 7 -1.95 -18.62 22.53
CA ASN A 7 -2.48 -19.87 22.01
C ASN A 7 -3.48 -19.52 20.90
N GLU A 8 -3.10 -19.75 19.65
CA GLU A 8 -3.89 -19.33 18.48
C GLU A 8 -5.30 -19.88 18.49
N GLN A 9 -5.48 -21.19 18.73
CA GLN A 9 -6.79 -21.83 18.74
C GLN A 9 -7.72 -21.25 19.82
N LYS A 10 -7.18 -21.04 21.02
CA LYS A 10 -7.91 -20.41 22.11
C LYS A 10 -8.28 -18.97 21.76
N PHE A 11 -7.33 -18.19 21.22
CA PHE A 11 -7.55 -16.80 20.81
C PHE A 11 -8.66 -16.69 19.76
N MET A 12 -8.60 -17.53 18.73
CA MET A 12 -9.60 -17.55 17.65
C MET A 12 -10.99 -18.01 18.12
N HIS A 13 -11.05 -18.82 19.18
CA HIS A 13 -12.31 -19.27 19.79
C HIS A 13 -12.94 -18.17 20.67
N GLU A 14 -12.12 -17.37 21.35
CA GLU A 14 -12.56 -16.34 22.29
C GLU A 14 -12.93 -15.01 21.61
N HIS A 15 -12.50 -14.80 20.35
CA HIS A 15 -12.69 -13.51 19.68
C HIS A 15 -13.35 -13.68 18.30
N GLU A 16 -14.25 -12.76 17.96
CA GLU A 16 -14.85 -12.72 16.64
C GLU A 16 -13.96 -11.94 15.65
N PRO A 17 -13.69 -12.48 14.46
CA PRO A 17 -12.89 -11.78 13.47
C PRO A 17 -13.65 -10.60 12.87
N LEU A 18 -12.93 -9.54 12.53
CA LEU A 18 -13.45 -8.41 11.78
C LEU A 18 -13.92 -8.92 10.39
N LYS A 19 -15.20 -8.78 10.09
CA LYS A 19 -15.82 -9.37 8.86
C LYS A 19 -15.25 -8.84 7.55
N VAL A 20 -14.71 -7.62 7.54
CA VAL A 20 -14.22 -6.91 6.33
C VAL A 20 -12.83 -7.38 5.89
N ALA A 21 -12.03 -7.91 6.80
CA ALA A 21 -10.61 -8.22 6.56
C ALA A 21 -10.32 -9.73 6.42
N ARG A 22 -11.27 -10.52 5.97
CA ARG A 22 -11.03 -11.94 5.68
C ARG A 22 -10.32 -12.09 4.33
N ASN A 23 -9.03 -12.31 4.37
CA ASN A 23 -8.29 -12.86 3.24
C ASN A 23 -7.81 -14.27 3.59
N TYR A 24 -7.40 -15.03 2.57
CA TYR A 24 -6.90 -16.39 2.77
C TYR A 24 -5.55 -16.44 3.49
N GLU A 25 -4.86 -15.32 3.61
CA GLU A 25 -3.51 -15.25 4.17
C GLU A 25 -3.51 -14.97 5.68
N SER A 26 -4.47 -14.19 6.16
CA SER A 26 -4.56 -13.81 7.57
C SER A 26 -5.99 -13.55 8.01
N THR A 27 -6.20 -13.60 9.31
CA THR A 27 -7.46 -13.22 9.97
C THR A 27 -7.19 -12.04 10.88
N VAL A 28 -8.09 -11.04 10.86
CA VAL A 28 -7.95 -9.80 11.60
C VAL A 28 -9.01 -9.70 12.70
N TYR A 29 -8.59 -9.28 13.87
CA TYR A 29 -9.43 -9.05 15.04
C TYR A 29 -9.24 -7.64 15.56
N VAL A 30 -10.28 -7.02 16.12
CA VAL A 30 -10.19 -5.71 16.78
C VAL A 30 -10.50 -5.90 18.25
N LEU A 31 -9.57 -5.54 19.09
CA LEU A 31 -9.68 -5.63 20.55
C LEU A 31 -9.33 -4.27 21.17
N GLY A 32 -10.35 -3.50 21.56
CA GLY A 32 -10.15 -2.11 22.00
C GLY A 32 -9.55 -1.25 20.87
N ASP A 33 -8.44 -0.59 21.17
CA ASP A 33 -7.71 0.29 20.24
C ASP A 33 -6.62 -0.46 19.43
N GLU A 34 -6.68 -1.77 19.39
CA GLU A 34 -5.67 -2.61 18.76
C GLU A 34 -6.28 -3.55 17.72
N LEU A 35 -5.52 -3.76 16.66
CA LEU A 35 -5.84 -4.67 15.58
C LEU A 35 -4.82 -5.83 15.60
N TYR A 36 -5.33 -7.03 15.78
CA TYR A 36 -4.56 -8.27 15.80
C TYR A 36 -4.67 -8.94 14.43
N LYS A 37 -3.58 -8.97 13.66
CA LYS A 37 -3.48 -9.68 12.38
C LYS A 37 -2.78 -11.00 12.61
N ILE A 38 -3.52 -12.11 12.47
CA ILE A 38 -3.01 -13.46 12.67
C ILE A 38 -2.93 -14.16 11.31
N LEU A 39 -1.75 -14.68 10.97
CA LEU A 39 -1.49 -15.41 9.74
C LEU A 39 -2.20 -16.78 9.78
N ASN A 40 -2.85 -17.16 8.70
CA ASN A 40 -3.45 -18.47 8.55
C ASN A 40 -2.36 -19.48 8.15
N LEU A 41 -1.65 -20.00 9.16
CA LEU A 41 -0.49 -20.86 8.94
C LEU A 41 -0.90 -22.26 8.47
N PRO A 42 -0.30 -22.79 7.38
CA PRO A 42 -0.44 -24.17 6.97
C PRO A 42 0.47 -25.06 7.85
N TYR A 43 0.01 -25.44 9.02
CA TYR A 43 0.78 -26.21 10.00
C TYR A 43 1.30 -27.54 9.47
N ASP A 44 0.54 -28.23 8.63
CA ASP A 44 0.94 -29.45 7.94
C ASP A 44 2.21 -29.25 7.08
N ILE A 45 2.31 -28.11 6.40
CA ILE A 45 3.49 -27.73 5.61
C ILE A 45 4.66 -27.37 6.54
N LEU A 46 4.40 -26.63 7.61
CA LEU A 46 5.43 -26.22 8.58
C LEU A 46 6.00 -27.43 9.33
N ASP A 47 5.14 -28.29 9.84
CA ASP A 47 5.54 -29.48 10.60
C ASP A 47 6.23 -30.54 9.72
N SER A 48 5.98 -30.53 8.40
CA SER A 48 6.71 -31.36 7.43
C SER A 48 8.17 -30.91 7.20
N GLY A 49 8.58 -29.77 7.78
CA GLY A 49 9.92 -29.22 7.63
C GLY A 49 10.17 -28.53 6.29
N ASN A 50 9.12 -28.00 5.65
CA ASN A 50 9.26 -27.23 4.41
C ASN A 50 10.14 -25.97 4.62
N ARG A 51 11.38 -26.06 4.12
CA ARG A 51 12.38 -24.99 4.30
C ARG A 51 12.00 -23.67 3.62
N GLY A 52 11.28 -23.73 2.50
CA GLY A 52 10.86 -22.53 1.77
C GLY A 52 9.86 -21.71 2.58
N TYR A 53 8.84 -22.38 3.13
CA TYR A 53 7.82 -21.70 3.92
C TYR A 53 8.36 -21.22 5.28
N SER A 54 9.21 -22.02 5.95
CA SER A 54 9.88 -21.59 7.19
C SER A 54 10.76 -20.36 6.99
N ARG A 55 11.46 -20.29 5.85
CA ARG A 55 12.25 -19.10 5.47
C ARG A 55 11.34 -17.89 5.22
N PHE A 56 10.26 -18.05 4.48
CA PHE A 56 9.29 -16.97 4.24
C PHE A 56 8.76 -16.37 5.54
N LEU A 57 8.35 -17.19 6.51
CA LEU A 57 7.90 -16.71 7.82
C LEU A 57 9.01 -15.97 8.58
N LYS A 58 10.23 -16.48 8.52
CA LYS A 58 11.38 -15.86 9.19
C LYS A 58 11.74 -14.52 8.55
N ASP A 59 11.68 -14.41 7.24
CA ASP A 59 11.94 -13.17 6.52
C ASP A 59 10.86 -12.13 6.85
N ARG A 60 9.59 -12.54 6.94
CA ARG A 60 8.48 -11.68 7.36
C ARG A 60 8.65 -11.20 8.80
N GLU A 61 8.97 -12.09 9.73
CA GLU A 61 9.30 -11.74 11.13
C GLU A 61 10.44 -10.70 11.20
N ASN A 62 11.52 -10.94 10.46
CA ASN A 62 12.67 -10.04 10.42
C ASN A 62 12.31 -8.65 9.88
N ASN A 63 11.50 -8.57 8.82
CA ASN A 63 10.99 -7.32 8.27
C ASN A 63 10.16 -6.56 9.31
N VAL A 64 9.26 -7.25 10.02
CA VAL A 64 8.42 -6.64 11.06
C VAL A 64 9.26 -6.13 12.23
N VAL A 65 10.24 -6.91 12.70
CA VAL A 65 11.16 -6.48 13.77
C VAL A 65 11.89 -5.20 13.38
N GLU A 66 12.39 -5.12 12.15
CA GLU A 66 13.09 -3.94 11.67
C GLU A 66 12.15 -2.75 11.48
N LEU A 67 10.92 -2.99 10.98
CA LEU A 67 9.90 -1.97 10.86
C LEU A 67 9.56 -1.35 12.21
N MET A 68 9.39 -2.17 13.25
CA MET A 68 9.17 -1.69 14.62
C MET A 68 10.35 -0.85 15.13
N ARG A 69 11.58 -1.22 14.76
CA ARG A 69 12.80 -0.48 15.12
C ARG A 69 12.88 0.88 14.42
N LEU A 70 12.57 0.91 13.13
CA LEU A 70 12.64 2.13 12.31
C LEU A 70 11.46 3.06 12.59
N ASN A 71 10.30 2.51 12.85
CA ASN A 71 9.03 3.21 13.11
C ASN A 71 8.77 4.35 12.13
N PRO A 72 8.75 4.09 10.79
CA PRO A 72 8.64 5.12 9.78
C PRO A 72 7.30 5.88 9.88
N ASN A 73 7.33 7.19 9.64
CA ASN A 73 6.12 7.99 9.56
C ASN A 73 5.21 7.52 8.41
N GLY A 74 3.91 7.70 8.58
CA GLY A 74 2.92 7.31 7.56
C GLY A 74 2.58 5.82 7.51
N GLY A 75 3.36 4.93 8.11
CA GLY A 75 3.00 3.54 8.29
C GLY A 75 2.09 3.34 9.51
N CYS A 76 1.12 2.44 9.39
CA CYS A 76 0.47 1.82 10.54
C CYS A 76 1.44 0.75 11.06
N ASN A 77 2.42 1.16 11.87
CA ASN A 77 3.52 0.31 12.26
C ASN A 77 3.09 -0.69 13.35
N PRO A 78 3.60 -1.95 13.31
CA PRO A 78 3.29 -2.93 14.33
C PRO A 78 3.77 -2.46 15.72
N LYS A 79 2.97 -2.69 16.74
CA LYS A 79 3.30 -2.43 18.15
C LYS A 79 3.93 -3.65 18.82
N ALA A 80 3.49 -4.85 18.43
CA ALA A 80 3.95 -6.10 19.02
C ALA A 80 3.99 -7.21 17.98
N LEU A 81 4.88 -8.20 18.21
CA LEU A 81 4.86 -9.47 17.51
C LEU A 81 3.91 -10.43 18.21
N LEU A 82 3.15 -11.19 17.46
CA LEU A 82 2.39 -12.33 17.92
C LEU A 82 3.17 -13.61 17.63
N ILE A 83 3.41 -14.40 18.65
CA ILE A 83 4.11 -15.69 18.54
C ILE A 83 3.30 -16.81 19.22
N SER A 84 3.42 -18.02 18.69
CA SER A 84 3.12 -19.24 19.45
C SER A 84 4.38 -19.76 20.13
N GLU A 85 4.31 -20.93 20.72
CA GLU A 85 5.50 -21.60 21.26
C GLU A 85 6.58 -21.87 20.19
N LYS A 86 6.18 -22.00 18.90
CA LYS A 86 7.08 -22.41 17.82
C LYS A 86 7.23 -21.39 16.69
N TYR A 87 6.17 -20.63 16.42
CA TYR A 87 6.07 -19.87 15.18
C TYR A 87 5.70 -18.41 15.39
N PHE A 88 6.19 -17.56 14.49
CA PHE A 88 5.65 -16.22 14.28
C PHE A 88 4.23 -16.33 13.73
N LEU A 89 3.27 -15.75 14.44
CA LEU A 89 1.85 -15.81 14.11
C LEU A 89 1.36 -14.53 13.42
N GLY A 90 2.05 -13.41 13.58
CA GLY A 90 1.59 -12.13 13.05
C GLY A 90 1.93 -10.94 13.95
N CYS A 91 1.09 -9.91 13.89
CA CYS A 91 1.38 -8.63 14.52
C CYS A 91 0.15 -7.99 15.16
N VAL A 92 0.43 -7.13 16.14
CA VAL A 92 -0.55 -6.18 16.68
C VAL A 92 -0.26 -4.79 16.15
N TYR A 93 -1.29 -4.14 15.64
CA TYR A 93 -1.24 -2.78 15.11
C TYR A 93 -2.13 -1.83 15.91
N PRO A 94 -1.93 -0.51 15.85
CA PRO A 94 -2.94 0.43 16.32
C PRO A 94 -4.18 0.31 15.42
N TYR A 95 -5.37 0.35 15.99
CA TYR A 95 -6.61 0.46 15.23
C TYR A 95 -6.78 1.90 14.77
N LEU A 96 -6.94 2.11 13.46
CA LEU A 96 -7.08 3.42 12.85
C LEU A 96 -8.54 3.90 12.89
N ASN A 97 -9.00 4.31 14.06
CA ASN A 97 -10.36 4.81 14.23
C ASN A 97 -10.56 6.12 13.45
N GLY A 98 -11.63 6.20 12.65
CA GLY A 98 -11.97 7.37 11.84
C GLY A 98 -11.21 7.45 10.49
N TYR A 99 -10.39 6.47 10.16
CA TYR A 99 -9.81 6.32 8.83
C TYR A 99 -10.65 5.37 7.99
N ASP A 100 -10.81 5.71 6.71
CA ASP A 100 -11.44 4.87 5.68
C ASP A 100 -10.41 4.53 4.59
N GLU A 101 -10.69 3.50 3.78
CA GLU A 101 -9.91 3.26 2.56
C GLU A 101 -9.96 4.50 1.66
N LEU A 102 -8.88 4.78 0.97
CA LEU A 102 -8.61 6.06 0.31
C LEU A 102 -9.71 6.52 -0.67
N LEU A 103 -10.33 5.60 -1.41
CA LEU A 103 -11.36 5.95 -2.41
C LEU A 103 -12.80 5.67 -1.95
N VAL A 104 -13.02 5.35 -0.68
CA VAL A 104 -14.39 5.16 -0.15
C VAL A 104 -15.16 6.48 -0.13
N LYS A 105 -14.44 7.58 0.11
CA LYS A 105 -15.01 8.94 0.10
C LYS A 105 -14.45 9.75 -1.07
N HIS A 106 -15.36 10.46 -1.75
CA HIS A 106 -14.96 11.43 -2.77
C HIS A 106 -14.55 12.75 -2.12
N TYR A 107 -13.30 13.14 -2.31
CA TYR A 107 -12.77 14.39 -1.77
C TYR A 107 -12.67 15.47 -2.85
N PRO A 108 -12.82 16.78 -2.47
CA PRO A 108 -12.51 17.89 -3.36
C PRO A 108 -11.07 17.81 -3.90
N ILE A 109 -10.80 18.41 -5.07
CA ILE A 109 -9.52 18.30 -5.74
C ILE A 109 -8.34 18.84 -4.89
N GLU A 110 -8.58 19.87 -4.09
CA GLU A 110 -7.59 20.47 -3.19
C GLU A 110 -7.17 19.46 -2.11
N VAL A 111 -8.15 18.75 -1.54
CA VAL A 111 -7.89 17.69 -0.55
C VAL A 111 -7.14 16.54 -1.22
N ARG A 112 -7.55 16.13 -2.41
CA ARG A 112 -6.87 15.07 -3.17
C ARG A 112 -5.42 15.45 -3.49
N ALA A 113 -5.16 16.68 -3.89
CA ALA A 113 -3.81 17.18 -4.13
C ALA A 113 -2.96 17.16 -2.85
N GLU A 114 -3.54 17.52 -1.71
CA GLU A 114 -2.84 17.46 -0.41
C GLU A 114 -2.57 16.02 0.04
N LEU A 115 -3.52 15.12 -0.12
CA LEU A 115 -3.30 13.69 0.14
C LEU A 115 -2.21 13.11 -0.79
N CYS A 116 -2.17 13.54 -2.06
CA CYS A 116 -1.12 13.16 -2.99
C CYS A 116 0.27 13.67 -2.52
N ARG A 117 0.37 14.91 -2.00
CA ARG A 117 1.62 15.41 -1.40
C ARG A 117 2.07 14.57 -0.23
N LYS A 118 1.16 14.25 0.69
CA LYS A 118 1.45 13.39 1.85
C LYS A 118 1.87 11.98 1.46
N LEU A 119 1.20 11.37 0.48
CA LEU A 119 1.62 10.10 -0.09
C LEU A 119 3.08 10.14 -0.54
N ASN A 120 3.43 11.16 -1.33
CA ASN A 120 4.78 11.31 -1.88
C ASN A 120 5.82 11.61 -0.78
N GLU A 121 5.45 12.32 0.28
CA GLU A 121 6.31 12.58 1.44
C GLU A 121 6.64 11.30 2.21
N ILE A 122 5.63 10.49 2.50
CA ILE A 122 5.80 9.18 3.15
C ILE A 122 6.72 8.28 2.32
N PHE A 123 6.52 8.25 0.99
CA PHE A 123 7.38 7.48 0.10
C PHE A 123 8.84 7.94 0.07
N ARG A 124 9.10 9.24 0.21
CA ARG A 124 10.48 9.74 0.36
C ARG A 124 11.14 9.22 1.62
N GLU A 125 10.39 9.11 2.71
CA GLU A 125 10.90 8.54 3.95
C GLU A 125 11.17 7.05 3.80
N PHE A 126 10.22 6.29 3.26
CA PHE A 126 10.40 4.86 2.98
C PHE A 126 11.63 4.62 2.09
N TRP A 127 11.79 5.41 1.05
CA TRP A 127 12.93 5.33 0.15
C TRP A 127 14.27 5.57 0.87
N LYS A 128 14.34 6.58 1.74
CA LYS A 128 15.54 6.87 2.54
C LYS A 128 15.87 5.73 3.52
N LEU A 129 14.87 5.04 4.01
CA LEU A 129 15.00 3.91 4.93
C LEU A 129 15.20 2.57 4.21
N ASN A 130 15.27 2.57 2.87
CA ASN A 130 15.33 1.36 2.03
C ASN A 130 14.16 0.39 2.31
N ILE A 131 12.98 0.93 2.53
CA ILE A 131 11.72 0.20 2.67
C ILE A 131 11.04 0.15 1.31
N HIS A 132 10.76 -1.06 0.82
CA HIS A 132 10.01 -1.31 -0.39
C HIS A 132 8.66 -1.92 -0.04
N TYR A 133 7.59 -1.23 -0.41
CA TYR A 133 6.24 -1.71 -0.16
C TYR A 133 5.79 -2.57 -1.34
N THR A 134 5.80 -3.88 -1.16
CA THR A 134 5.59 -4.86 -2.24
C THR A 134 4.12 -5.13 -2.56
N ASP A 135 3.22 -4.71 -1.68
CA ASP A 135 1.77 -4.86 -1.85
C ASP A 135 1.07 -3.50 -1.80
N LEU A 136 1.62 -2.55 -2.54
CA LEU A 136 1.14 -1.19 -2.59
C LEU A 136 -0.12 -1.10 -3.47
N SER A 137 -1.27 -1.05 -2.84
CA SER A 137 -2.58 -0.87 -3.49
C SER A 137 -3.39 0.20 -2.76
N LEU A 138 -4.46 0.68 -3.39
CA LEU A 138 -5.39 1.63 -2.77
C LEU A 138 -6.05 1.08 -1.50
N HIS A 139 -6.29 -0.24 -1.44
CA HIS A 139 -6.87 -0.90 -0.29
C HIS A 139 -5.95 -0.91 0.94
N ASN A 140 -4.65 -0.73 0.72
CA ASN A 140 -3.65 -0.66 1.78
C ASN A 140 -3.31 0.79 2.17
N VAL A 141 -4.10 1.76 1.70
CA VAL A 141 -3.96 3.18 2.02
C VAL A 141 -5.23 3.69 2.68
N MET A 142 -5.09 4.14 3.93
CA MET A 142 -6.19 4.65 4.73
C MET A 142 -6.06 6.17 4.90
N THR A 143 -7.20 6.88 4.98
CA THR A 143 -7.21 8.33 5.19
C THR A 143 -8.39 8.78 6.05
N ASP A 144 -8.18 9.84 6.82
CA ASP A 144 -9.23 10.61 7.48
C ASP A 144 -9.62 11.89 6.71
N GLY A 145 -9.08 12.06 5.48
CA GLY A 145 -9.23 13.24 4.64
C GLY A 145 -8.20 14.33 4.91
N LYS A 146 -7.35 14.15 5.92
CA LYS A 146 -6.27 15.10 6.28
C LYS A 146 -4.91 14.43 6.28
N ASP A 147 -4.86 13.15 6.61
CA ASP A 147 -3.63 12.37 6.70
C ASP A 147 -3.76 11.04 5.96
N ILE A 148 -2.64 10.40 5.67
CA ILE A 148 -2.55 9.09 5.04
C ILE A 148 -1.80 8.13 5.96
N LYS A 149 -2.30 6.89 6.05
CA LYS A 149 -1.62 5.79 6.71
C LYS A 149 -1.57 4.56 5.79
N PHE A 150 -0.39 3.97 5.67
CA PHE A 150 -0.25 2.67 5.03
C PHE A 150 -0.55 1.57 6.05
N VAL A 151 -1.47 0.67 5.69
CA VAL A 151 -1.78 -0.54 6.46
C VAL A 151 -1.10 -1.74 5.83
N ASP A 152 -1.21 -2.90 6.45
CA ASP A 152 -0.58 -4.14 5.97
C ASP A 152 0.96 -4.05 5.85
N MET A 153 1.55 -3.35 6.80
CA MET A 153 2.99 -3.05 6.80
C MET A 153 3.90 -4.28 6.99
N ASP A 154 3.37 -5.44 7.35
CA ASP A 154 4.13 -6.69 7.42
C ASP A 154 4.41 -7.33 6.04
N SER A 155 3.80 -6.80 4.98
CA SER A 155 4.07 -7.18 3.58
C SER A 155 5.20 -6.36 2.93
N ILE A 156 5.84 -5.45 3.66
CA ILE A 156 6.99 -4.70 3.14
C ILE A 156 8.21 -5.59 2.95
N SER A 157 9.14 -5.12 2.12
CA SER A 157 10.46 -5.72 1.96
C SER A 157 11.55 -4.68 2.20
N MET A 158 12.64 -5.08 2.81
CA MET A 158 13.78 -4.21 3.06
C MET A 158 14.99 -4.69 2.30
N THR A 159 15.72 -3.76 1.67
CA THR A 159 16.89 -4.03 0.84
C THR A 159 17.89 -4.98 1.51
N LYS A 160 18.12 -4.82 2.83
CA LYS A 160 19.08 -5.66 3.57
C LYS A 160 18.71 -7.15 3.65
N PHE A 161 17.46 -7.51 3.34
CA PHE A 161 16.98 -8.90 3.34
C PHE A 161 16.74 -9.44 1.92
N GLN A 162 17.01 -8.64 0.88
CA GLN A 162 16.77 -8.98 -0.52
C GLN A 162 18.04 -9.47 -1.20
N THR A 163 17.86 -10.32 -2.21
CA THR A 163 18.91 -10.59 -3.20
C THR A 163 18.97 -9.44 -4.20
N TYR A 164 20.10 -9.29 -4.90
CA TYR A 164 20.30 -8.22 -5.89
C TYR A 164 19.19 -8.15 -6.95
N GLY A 165 18.73 -9.28 -7.47
CA GLY A 165 17.66 -9.30 -8.48
C GLY A 165 16.26 -9.03 -7.93
N GLU A 166 16.03 -9.29 -6.64
CA GLU A 166 14.78 -8.93 -5.95
C GLU A 166 14.72 -7.43 -5.69
N GLU A 167 15.82 -6.83 -5.23
CA GLU A 167 15.92 -5.41 -5.00
C GLU A 167 15.53 -4.62 -6.25
N GLU A 168 16.12 -4.93 -7.41
CA GLU A 168 15.82 -4.25 -8.68
C GLU A 168 14.34 -4.33 -9.03
N ARG A 169 13.72 -5.51 -8.92
CA ARG A 169 12.28 -5.67 -9.21
C ARG A 169 11.39 -4.88 -8.26
N PHE A 170 11.72 -4.87 -6.96
CA PHE A 170 10.93 -4.12 -5.98
C PHE A 170 11.07 -2.61 -6.17
N LEU A 171 12.24 -2.11 -6.57
CA LEU A 171 12.44 -0.71 -6.89
C LEU A 171 11.56 -0.27 -8.06
N ILE A 172 11.59 -1.02 -9.16
CA ILE A 172 10.78 -0.72 -10.35
C ILE A 172 9.29 -0.77 -10.00
N PHE A 173 8.85 -1.82 -9.32
CA PHE A 173 7.46 -1.99 -8.90
C PHE A 173 7.01 -0.83 -8.01
N THR A 174 7.78 -0.48 -6.99
CA THR A 174 7.48 0.61 -6.06
C THR A 174 7.33 1.95 -6.79
N CYS A 175 8.20 2.24 -7.78
CA CYS A 175 8.11 3.46 -8.58
C CYS A 175 6.83 3.51 -9.43
N GLN A 176 6.45 2.39 -10.04
CA GLN A 176 5.22 2.29 -10.83
C GLN A 176 3.98 2.44 -9.95
N GLN A 177 3.94 1.76 -8.83
CA GLN A 177 2.80 1.82 -7.91
C GLN A 177 2.63 3.21 -7.28
N LEU A 178 3.72 3.90 -6.95
CA LEU A 178 3.64 5.30 -6.48
C LEU A 178 2.97 6.21 -7.52
N ALA A 179 3.31 6.05 -8.81
CA ALA A 179 2.70 6.83 -9.89
C ALA A 179 1.21 6.48 -10.04
N ILE A 180 0.85 5.20 -10.02
CA ILE A 180 -0.54 4.73 -10.11
C ILE A 180 -1.37 5.26 -8.94
N LEU A 181 -0.87 5.14 -7.70
CA LEU A 181 -1.56 5.66 -6.52
C LEU A 181 -1.72 7.19 -6.56
N SER A 182 -0.65 7.92 -6.92
CA SER A 182 -0.72 9.37 -7.04
C SER A 182 -1.79 9.81 -8.02
N LEU A 183 -1.89 9.11 -9.16
CA LEU A 183 -2.94 9.33 -10.16
C LEU A 183 -4.31 8.96 -9.64
N SER A 184 -4.44 7.81 -9.00
CA SER A 184 -5.72 7.34 -8.45
C SER A 184 -6.30 8.36 -7.47
N ILE A 185 -5.46 8.95 -6.63
CA ILE A 185 -5.86 10.03 -5.71
C ILE A 185 -6.30 11.28 -6.49
N LEU A 186 -5.47 11.76 -7.42
CA LEU A 186 -5.76 12.99 -8.16
C LEU A 186 -7.01 12.88 -9.03
N LEU A 187 -7.21 11.73 -9.65
CA LEU A 187 -8.34 11.48 -10.54
C LEU A 187 -9.59 10.94 -9.84
N ASP A 188 -9.50 10.65 -8.54
CA ASP A 188 -10.57 10.02 -7.74
C ASP A 188 -11.07 8.72 -8.40
N LEU A 189 -10.11 7.87 -8.78
CA LEU A 189 -10.38 6.68 -9.60
C LEU A 189 -9.46 5.53 -9.19
N ASP A 190 -10.01 4.34 -9.02
CA ASP A 190 -9.23 3.12 -8.87
C ASP A 190 -8.62 2.72 -10.22
N ILE A 191 -7.41 3.21 -10.50
CA ILE A 191 -6.70 2.93 -11.74
C ILE A 191 -6.21 1.49 -11.78
N ASP A 192 -5.78 0.94 -10.65
CA ASP A 192 -5.28 -0.43 -10.56
C ASP A 192 -6.39 -1.45 -10.85
N GLY A 193 -7.60 -1.19 -10.37
CA GLY A 193 -8.79 -1.99 -10.64
C GLY A 193 -9.30 -1.94 -12.07
N LEU A 194 -8.79 -1.05 -12.93
CA LEU A 194 -9.24 -0.92 -14.33
C LEU A 194 -8.66 -1.98 -15.26
N ASN A 195 -7.64 -2.73 -14.84
CA ASN A 195 -6.95 -3.74 -15.66
C ASN A 195 -6.51 -3.22 -17.05
N ILE A 196 -5.96 -2.01 -17.07
CA ILE A 196 -5.52 -1.33 -18.29
C ILE A 196 -4.01 -1.48 -18.44
N SER A 197 -3.51 -1.73 -19.66
CA SER A 197 -2.07 -1.68 -19.89
C SER A 197 -1.52 -0.27 -19.67
N ASN A 198 -0.28 -0.15 -19.17
CA ASN A 198 0.38 1.13 -18.93
C ASN A 198 0.38 2.04 -20.17
N TYR A 199 0.51 1.47 -21.37
CA TYR A 199 0.46 2.22 -22.62
C TYR A 199 -0.92 2.88 -22.85
N ASN A 200 -2.01 2.13 -22.68
CA ASN A 200 -3.36 2.66 -22.86
C ASN A 200 -3.72 3.66 -21.75
N LEU A 201 -3.26 3.42 -20.54
CA LEU A 201 -3.39 4.35 -19.43
C LEU A 201 -2.73 5.69 -19.75
N LEU A 202 -1.45 5.69 -20.17
CA LEU A 202 -0.75 6.92 -20.55
C LEU A 202 -1.42 7.66 -21.70
N LYS A 203 -1.84 6.95 -22.74
CA LYS A 203 -2.57 7.56 -23.84
C LYS A 203 -3.86 8.25 -23.38
N SER A 204 -4.59 7.64 -22.46
CA SER A 204 -5.80 8.24 -21.91
C SER A 204 -5.48 9.43 -20.99
N LEU A 205 -4.43 9.34 -20.19
CA LEU A 205 -4.01 10.40 -19.29
C LEU A 205 -3.48 11.64 -20.00
N THR A 206 -2.81 11.49 -21.16
CA THR A 206 -2.36 12.65 -21.97
C THR A 206 -3.53 13.50 -22.46
N GLU A 207 -4.71 12.93 -22.61
CA GLU A 207 -5.93 13.66 -23.00
C GLU A 207 -6.56 14.42 -21.81
N VAL A 208 -6.33 13.95 -20.56
CA VAL A 208 -6.91 14.52 -19.34
C VAL A 208 -5.94 15.50 -18.66
N LEU A 209 -4.68 15.09 -18.55
CA LEU A 209 -3.64 15.84 -17.88
C LEU A 209 -3.04 16.88 -18.81
N ASP A 210 -3.52 18.11 -18.76
CA ASP A 210 -2.99 19.23 -19.56
C ASP A 210 -1.72 19.85 -18.96
N ASN A 211 -0.84 19.00 -18.42
CA ASN A 211 0.42 19.42 -17.82
C ASN A 211 1.55 18.50 -18.29
N LYS A 212 2.47 19.07 -19.08
CA LYS A 212 3.57 18.32 -19.69
C LYS A 212 4.52 17.72 -18.65
N GLU A 213 4.79 18.40 -17.54
CA GLU A 213 5.70 17.90 -16.50
C GLU A 213 5.07 16.69 -15.78
N LEU A 214 3.78 16.76 -15.47
CA LEU A 214 3.04 15.66 -14.86
C LEU A 214 2.99 14.44 -15.78
N ILE A 215 2.68 14.66 -17.07
CA ILE A 215 2.69 13.60 -18.09
C ILE A 215 4.07 12.95 -18.20
N ASN A 216 5.15 13.73 -18.21
CA ASN A 216 6.51 13.19 -18.29
C ASN A 216 6.86 12.33 -17.07
N ILE A 217 6.49 12.76 -15.86
CA ILE A 217 6.72 11.98 -14.63
C ILE A 217 6.01 10.62 -14.71
N LEU A 218 4.76 10.64 -15.15
CA LEU A 218 3.95 9.43 -15.26
C LEU A 218 4.45 8.51 -16.37
N SER A 219 4.78 9.06 -17.54
CA SER A 219 5.37 8.30 -18.64
C SER A 219 6.65 7.60 -18.20
N TYR A 220 7.54 8.33 -17.52
CA TYR A 220 8.76 7.72 -17.00
C TYR A 220 8.47 6.58 -16.03
N SER A 221 7.57 6.78 -15.08
CA SER A 221 7.27 5.78 -14.05
C SER A 221 6.56 4.54 -14.62
N LEU A 222 5.68 4.72 -15.61
CA LEU A 222 4.83 3.65 -16.14
C LEU A 222 5.46 2.90 -17.33
N GLU A 223 6.27 3.58 -18.16
CA GLU A 223 6.86 3.00 -19.39
C GLU A 223 8.26 2.44 -19.18
N THR A 224 9.03 2.99 -18.24
CA THR A 224 10.45 2.65 -18.11
C THR A 224 10.63 1.37 -17.30
N LYS A 225 11.10 0.30 -17.94
CA LYS A 225 11.48 -0.96 -17.27
C LYS A 225 12.66 -0.83 -16.30
N PHE A 226 13.26 0.35 -16.20
CA PHE A 226 14.45 0.64 -15.41
C PHE A 226 14.28 1.93 -14.58
N ALA A 227 13.09 2.15 -14.02
CA ALA A 227 12.84 3.27 -13.12
C ALA A 227 13.48 3.02 -11.75
N TYR A 228 14.79 3.22 -11.63
CA TYR A 228 15.54 3.03 -10.38
C TYR A 228 15.33 4.16 -9.35
N LYS A 229 14.63 5.21 -9.71
CA LYS A 229 14.35 6.34 -8.83
C LYS A 229 12.89 6.76 -8.96
N PRO A 230 12.18 6.92 -7.83
CA PRO A 230 10.81 7.40 -7.88
C PRO A 230 10.77 8.86 -8.33
N TYR A 231 9.86 9.17 -9.22
CA TYR A 231 9.50 10.53 -9.55
C TYR A 231 8.27 10.94 -8.76
N PHE A 232 8.43 12.00 -8.00
CA PHE A 232 7.41 12.47 -7.07
C PHE A 232 6.50 13.50 -7.74
N VAL A 233 5.23 13.15 -7.86
CA VAL A 233 4.19 13.97 -8.52
C VAL A 233 3.97 15.30 -7.80
N ASP A 234 4.12 15.35 -6.49
CA ASP A 234 3.94 16.57 -5.68
C ASP A 234 4.84 17.74 -6.10
N ARG A 235 6.01 17.45 -6.69
CA ARG A 235 6.94 18.50 -7.17
C ARG A 235 6.37 19.36 -8.29
N VAL A 236 5.36 18.88 -8.98
CA VAL A 236 4.74 19.58 -10.10
C VAL A 236 3.32 20.02 -9.79
N LEU A 237 2.72 19.59 -8.69
CA LEU A 237 1.33 19.93 -8.35
C LEU A 237 1.10 21.43 -8.21
N ASP A 238 2.09 22.19 -7.74
CA ASP A 238 1.98 23.65 -7.62
C ASP A 238 1.92 24.37 -8.97
N LYS A 239 2.25 23.66 -10.06
CA LYS A 239 2.18 24.17 -11.44
C LYS A 239 0.95 23.64 -12.19
N VAL A 240 0.12 22.83 -11.54
CA VAL A 240 -1.11 22.25 -12.09
C VAL A 240 -2.27 23.15 -11.71
N ASP A 241 -3.06 23.54 -12.70
CA ASP A 241 -4.37 24.16 -12.48
C ASP A 241 -5.33 23.07 -12.03
N LEU A 242 -5.54 22.97 -10.71
CA LEU A 242 -6.32 21.89 -10.09
C LEU A 242 -7.80 21.98 -10.45
N GLU A 243 -8.38 23.18 -10.55
CA GLU A 243 -9.78 23.33 -10.95
C GLU A 243 -10.00 22.84 -12.38
N LYS A 244 -9.14 23.26 -13.30
CA LYS A 244 -9.17 22.81 -14.69
C LYS A 244 -8.94 21.31 -14.82
N LEU A 245 -8.06 20.73 -14.00
CA LEU A 245 -7.85 19.28 -13.93
C LEU A 245 -9.13 18.57 -13.50
N ASP A 246 -9.77 19.03 -12.42
CA ASP A 246 -10.99 18.42 -11.87
C ASP A 246 -12.15 18.45 -12.89
N ASP A 247 -12.34 19.57 -13.59
CA ASP A 247 -13.35 19.70 -14.64
C ASP A 247 -13.09 18.74 -15.81
N ARG A 248 -11.82 18.56 -16.20
CA ARG A 248 -11.43 17.61 -17.24
C ARG A 248 -11.67 16.16 -16.80
N VAL A 249 -11.29 15.83 -15.58
CA VAL A 249 -11.53 14.49 -14.99
C VAL A 249 -13.02 14.18 -14.98
N LYS A 250 -13.86 15.10 -14.50
CA LYS A 250 -15.32 14.95 -14.49
C LYS A 250 -15.88 14.73 -15.89
N SER A 251 -15.45 15.53 -16.86
CA SER A 251 -15.91 15.40 -18.25
C SER A 251 -15.42 14.13 -18.93
N PHE A 252 -14.23 13.65 -18.60
CA PHE A 252 -13.64 12.43 -19.13
C PHE A 252 -14.27 11.17 -18.54
N SER A 253 -14.49 11.13 -17.23
CA SER A 253 -15.11 10.00 -16.54
C SER A 253 -16.52 9.71 -17.05
N ILE A 254 -17.31 10.75 -17.36
CA ILE A 254 -18.65 10.58 -17.93
C ILE A 254 -18.60 9.93 -19.32
N LYS A 255 -17.61 10.26 -20.15
CA LYS A 255 -17.55 9.84 -21.55
C LYS A 255 -16.88 8.48 -21.80
N ARG A 256 -15.88 8.12 -21.01
CA ARG A 256 -15.05 6.91 -21.26
C ARG A 256 -15.10 5.87 -20.16
N TRP A 257 -15.02 6.25 -18.88
CA TRP A 257 -15.01 5.30 -17.78
C TRP A 257 -16.38 4.64 -17.56
N GLY A 258 -17.47 5.33 -17.90
CA GLY A 258 -18.82 4.75 -17.92
C GLY A 258 -18.98 3.56 -18.89
N ASN A 259 -18.17 3.48 -19.94
CA ASN A 259 -18.14 2.37 -20.89
C ASN A 259 -17.20 1.20 -20.45
N TRP A 260 -16.22 1.46 -19.61
CA TRP A 260 -15.25 0.47 -19.13
C TRP A 260 -15.78 -0.37 -17.98
N LYS A 261 -16.72 0.18 -17.18
CA LYS A 261 -17.45 -0.60 -16.16
C LYS A 261 -18.43 -1.62 -16.73
N LYS A 262 -18.62 -1.65 -18.05
CA LYS A 262 -19.54 -2.56 -18.76
C LYS A 262 -18.82 -3.67 -19.55
N LEU A 263 -17.50 -3.71 -19.53
CA LEU A 263 -16.67 -4.79 -20.07
C LEU A 263 -16.13 -5.66 -18.95
#